data_bf116ca0d346b3e8ac1eb388d564afc5
#
_entry.id   bf116ca0d346b3e8ac1eb388d564afc5
#
_cell.length_a   1.000
_cell.length_b   1.000
_cell.length_c   1.000
_cell.angle_alpha   90.00
_cell.angle_beta   90.00
_cell.angle_gamma   90.00
#
_symmetry.space_group_name_H-M   'P 1'
#
loop_
_entity.id
_entity.type
_entity.pdbx_description
1 polymer ?
#
loop_
_entity_poly.entity_id
_entity_poly.type
_entity_poly.pdbx_seq_one_letter_code
_entity_poly.pdbx_strand_id
1 'polypeptide(L)'
;MGALPAGFRGARYALGNATLMPGLIDVHTHLTWYFNAQDRFHTNSDGETPGQGAIAASANAYATLMSGITTTQSLGSPEDRDLRDAINRGALPGPRLLTSLGSLSEASGTPDELRAKVRAFKARGADVIKLFASKSIRDGGGQTMTDAQLQAACDEGHTLGLRVLVHAHAAEAMKAAVNAGCDQIEHGIFATDEVLQLMVQKGTYLSPQCGLVFRNYLDNRAKYQGIGNYNDVGFKSMEESMPLGIATVRKVTHTKGLKVVFGTDAVAGAHGRNVEDLICRINEAGQPPLEALHGATTLAAQSLRLADSLGTLAPRMLADLVAVPGDVTRDATALRRVFFVMKGGR
;
A
#
# COMPACT_ATOMS: atom_id res chain seq x y z
N MET A 1 -3.70 24.70 -18.00
CA MET A 1 -3.83 23.83 -19.19
C MET A 1 -3.80 24.71 -20.43
N GLY A 2 -3.05 24.32 -21.48
CA GLY A 2 -2.96 25.10 -22.73
C GLY A 2 -4.09 24.73 -23.70
N ALA A 3 -4.26 25.57 -24.74
CA ALA A 3 -5.18 25.27 -25.86
C ALA A 3 -4.68 24.03 -26.63
N LEU A 4 -5.60 23.26 -27.18
CA LEU A 4 -5.25 22.14 -28.04
C LEU A 4 -4.56 22.66 -29.31
N PRO A 5 -3.51 21.95 -29.80
CA PRO A 5 -2.89 22.31 -31.07
C PRO A 5 -3.90 22.36 -32.23
N ALA A 6 -3.70 23.29 -33.17
CA ALA A 6 -4.52 23.33 -34.37
C ALA A 6 -4.41 21.99 -35.12
N GLY A 7 -5.55 21.40 -35.49
CA GLY A 7 -5.59 20.10 -36.19
C GLY A 7 -5.47 18.87 -35.30
N PHE A 8 -5.55 18.99 -33.97
CA PHE A 8 -5.57 17.84 -33.07
C PHE A 8 -6.70 16.87 -33.43
N ARG A 9 -6.35 15.59 -33.68
CA ARG A 9 -7.29 14.52 -34.10
C ARG A 9 -7.47 13.43 -33.03
N GLY A 10 -6.86 13.58 -31.81
CA GLY A 10 -6.99 12.61 -30.73
C GLY A 10 -8.37 12.63 -30.06
N ALA A 11 -8.64 11.62 -29.25
CA ALA A 11 -9.83 11.57 -28.39
C ALA A 11 -9.87 12.78 -27.44
N ARG A 12 -11.07 13.31 -27.22
CA ARG A 12 -11.31 14.43 -26.30
C ARG A 12 -12.28 14.00 -25.23
N TYR A 13 -11.93 14.24 -23.99
CA TYR A 13 -12.76 13.95 -22.84
C TYR A 13 -13.20 15.25 -22.18
N ALA A 14 -14.50 15.53 -22.20
CA ALA A 14 -15.09 16.69 -21.51
C ALA A 14 -15.40 16.28 -20.06
N LEU A 15 -14.54 16.65 -19.13
CA LEU A 15 -14.67 16.24 -17.71
C LEU A 15 -15.52 17.21 -16.87
N GLY A 16 -15.98 18.33 -17.47
CA GLY A 16 -16.84 19.31 -16.80
C GLY A 16 -16.17 19.95 -15.59
N ASN A 17 -16.96 20.20 -14.52
CA ASN A 17 -16.46 20.71 -13.24
C ASN A 17 -15.90 19.56 -12.40
N ALA A 18 -14.65 19.17 -12.66
CA ALA A 18 -13.96 18.08 -12.01
C ALA A 18 -12.56 18.48 -11.53
N THR A 19 -12.09 17.83 -10.49
CA THR A 19 -10.67 17.79 -10.16
C THR A 19 -10.01 16.67 -10.98
N LEU A 20 -9.10 17.04 -11.87
CA LEU A 20 -8.22 16.11 -12.58
C LEU A 20 -6.89 16.03 -11.82
N MET A 21 -6.47 14.82 -11.51
CA MET A 21 -5.24 14.55 -10.77
C MET A 21 -4.44 13.40 -11.39
N PRO A 22 -3.15 13.23 -11.05
CA PRO A 22 -2.42 12.00 -11.40
C PRO A 22 -3.17 10.80 -10.85
N GLY A 23 -3.06 9.66 -11.53
CA GLY A 23 -3.55 8.40 -11.00
C GLY A 23 -2.97 8.14 -9.61
N LEU A 24 -3.82 7.74 -8.68
CA LEU A 24 -3.42 7.50 -7.29
C LEU A 24 -2.52 6.26 -7.19
N ILE A 25 -1.60 6.29 -6.25
CA ILE A 25 -0.64 5.23 -5.97
C ILE A 25 -0.84 4.75 -4.54
N ASP A 26 -1.16 3.47 -4.39
CA ASP A 26 -1.28 2.79 -3.09
C ASP A 26 -0.05 1.89 -2.88
N VAL A 27 0.82 2.26 -1.94
CA VAL A 27 2.10 1.56 -1.75
C VAL A 27 1.99 0.30 -0.89
N HIS A 28 0.79 -0.06 -0.42
CA HIS A 28 0.59 -1.24 0.42
C HIS A 28 -0.81 -1.85 0.26
N THR A 29 -0.92 -2.94 -0.47
CA THR A 29 -2.14 -3.73 -0.67
C THR A 29 -1.84 -5.22 -0.64
N HIS A 30 -2.90 -6.05 -0.64
CA HIS A 30 -2.86 -7.51 -0.72
C HIS A 30 -3.91 -7.99 -1.73
N LEU A 31 -3.70 -7.74 -3.03
CA LEU A 31 -4.69 -7.99 -4.09
C LEU A 31 -5.16 -9.45 -4.19
N THR A 32 -4.33 -10.39 -3.80
CA THR A 32 -4.63 -11.82 -3.80
C THR A 32 -5.37 -12.30 -2.54
N TRP A 33 -5.65 -11.40 -1.59
CA TRP A 33 -6.46 -11.72 -0.41
C TRP A 33 -7.93 -11.43 -0.70
N TYR A 34 -8.80 -12.44 -0.55
CA TYR A 34 -10.21 -12.37 -0.93
C TYR A 34 -11.09 -13.20 0.00
N PHE A 35 -12.40 -13.05 -0.10
CA PHE A 35 -13.37 -13.94 0.52
C PHE A 35 -13.73 -15.05 -0.48
N ASN A 36 -13.66 -16.30 -0.02
CA ASN A 36 -13.90 -17.50 -0.80
C ASN A 36 -15.40 -17.72 -1.10
N ALA A 37 -15.75 -18.79 -1.78
CA ALA A 37 -17.13 -19.12 -2.16
C ALA A 37 -18.07 -19.30 -0.96
N GLN A 38 -17.54 -19.51 0.25
CA GLN A 38 -18.31 -19.59 1.49
C GLN A 38 -18.40 -18.24 2.21
N ASP A 39 -18.00 -17.15 1.55
CA ASP A 39 -17.92 -15.80 2.09
C ASP A 39 -17.02 -15.69 3.35
N ARG A 40 -15.94 -16.50 3.38
CA ARG A 40 -14.91 -16.54 4.42
C ARG A 40 -13.56 -16.09 3.86
N PHE A 41 -12.71 -15.52 4.73
CA PHE A 41 -11.33 -15.21 4.33
C PHE A 41 -10.63 -16.48 3.83
N HIS A 42 -10.12 -16.39 2.58
CA HIS A 42 -9.47 -17.52 1.91
C HIS A 42 -8.24 -18.00 2.67
N THR A 43 -8.10 -19.34 2.73
CA THR A 43 -6.92 -20.02 3.26
C THR A 43 -6.54 -21.17 2.34
N ASN A 44 -5.30 -21.60 2.37
CA ASN A 44 -4.81 -22.72 1.55
C ASN A 44 -5.51 -24.06 1.85
N SER A 45 -6.33 -24.13 2.89
CA SER A 45 -7.04 -25.34 3.33
C SER A 45 -8.54 -25.33 3.03
N ASP A 46 -9.09 -24.30 2.39
CA ASP A 46 -10.53 -24.19 2.14
C ASP A 46 -11.02 -24.91 0.87
N GLY A 47 -10.09 -25.53 0.13
CA GLY A 47 -10.41 -26.37 -1.04
C GLY A 47 -10.61 -25.59 -2.34
N GLU A 48 -10.45 -24.29 -2.37
CA GLU A 48 -10.53 -23.54 -3.62
C GLU A 48 -9.33 -23.82 -4.55
N THR A 49 -9.62 -23.80 -5.84
CA THR A 49 -8.61 -24.03 -6.87
C THR A 49 -7.79 -22.75 -7.12
N PRO A 50 -6.55 -22.86 -7.62
CA PRO A 50 -5.78 -21.69 -8.05
C PRO A 50 -6.53 -20.81 -9.07
N GLY A 51 -7.38 -21.40 -9.89
CA GLY A 51 -8.21 -20.66 -10.86
C GLY A 51 -9.24 -19.75 -10.18
N GLN A 52 -9.88 -20.22 -9.11
CA GLN A 52 -10.81 -19.39 -8.32
C GLN A 52 -10.07 -18.21 -7.67
N GLY A 53 -8.92 -18.46 -7.08
CA GLY A 53 -8.06 -17.41 -6.52
C GLY A 53 -7.61 -16.37 -7.57
N ALA A 54 -7.24 -16.81 -8.77
CA ALA A 54 -6.85 -15.91 -9.85
C ALA A 54 -8.01 -15.01 -10.33
N ILE A 55 -9.24 -15.56 -10.38
CA ILE A 55 -10.44 -14.78 -10.72
C ILE A 55 -10.74 -13.75 -9.63
N ALA A 56 -10.69 -14.13 -8.36
CA ALA A 56 -10.89 -13.23 -7.23
C ALA A 56 -9.85 -12.11 -7.19
N ALA A 57 -8.56 -12.43 -7.37
CA ALA A 57 -7.48 -11.44 -7.45
C ALA A 57 -7.67 -10.48 -8.63
N SER A 58 -8.16 -10.97 -9.77
CA SER A 58 -8.47 -10.13 -10.95
C SER A 58 -9.60 -9.16 -10.67
N ALA A 59 -10.65 -9.60 -9.96
CA ALA A 59 -11.77 -8.75 -9.54
C ALA A 59 -11.29 -7.66 -8.55
N ASN A 60 -10.45 -8.02 -7.58
CA ASN A 60 -9.83 -7.08 -6.65
C ASN A 60 -8.97 -6.03 -7.37
N ALA A 61 -8.15 -6.46 -8.34
CA ALA A 61 -7.32 -5.57 -9.14
C ALA A 61 -8.18 -4.60 -9.96
N TYR A 62 -9.27 -5.07 -10.57
CA TYR A 62 -10.22 -4.22 -11.29
C TYR A 62 -10.90 -3.21 -10.38
N ALA A 63 -11.43 -3.65 -9.23
CA ALA A 63 -12.06 -2.77 -8.24
C ALA A 63 -11.08 -1.68 -7.75
N THR A 64 -9.83 -2.07 -7.47
CA THR A 64 -8.76 -1.15 -7.07
C THR A 64 -8.47 -0.12 -8.16
N LEU A 65 -8.35 -0.53 -9.44
CA LEU A 65 -8.17 0.40 -10.56
C LEU A 65 -9.34 1.39 -10.66
N MET A 66 -10.57 0.89 -10.57
CA MET A 66 -11.77 1.72 -10.73
C MET A 66 -11.99 2.68 -9.55
N SER A 67 -11.37 2.44 -8.39
CA SER A 67 -11.32 3.42 -7.30
C SER A 67 -10.30 4.55 -7.51
N GLY A 68 -9.62 4.57 -8.67
CA GLY A 68 -8.65 5.60 -9.02
C GLY A 68 -7.19 5.23 -8.70
N ILE A 69 -6.92 4.02 -8.20
CA ILE A 69 -5.56 3.54 -7.94
C ILE A 69 -4.97 2.97 -9.23
N THR A 70 -4.13 3.73 -9.91
CA THR A 70 -3.53 3.30 -11.19
C THR A 70 -2.21 2.53 -11.00
N THR A 71 -1.60 2.64 -9.82
CA THR A 71 -0.40 1.89 -9.44
C THR A 71 -0.51 1.41 -8.00
N THR A 72 -0.11 0.17 -7.72
CA THR A 72 -0.08 -0.37 -6.36
C THR A 72 1.08 -1.33 -6.13
N GLN A 73 1.45 -1.52 -4.86
CA GLN A 73 2.28 -2.65 -4.41
C GLN A 73 1.39 -3.67 -3.70
N SER A 74 1.35 -4.91 -4.21
CA SER A 74 0.74 -6.06 -3.53
C SER A 74 1.84 -6.85 -2.84
N LEU A 75 1.70 -7.03 -1.53
CA LEU A 75 2.79 -7.49 -0.68
C LEU A 75 2.48 -8.86 -0.06
N GLY A 76 3.31 -9.85 -0.35
CA GLY A 76 3.33 -11.09 0.39
C GLY A 76 2.82 -12.35 -0.31
N SER A 77 2.32 -12.29 -1.56
CA SER A 77 1.80 -13.47 -2.27
C SER A 77 2.60 -13.80 -3.53
N PRO A 78 2.97 -15.06 -3.75
CA PRO A 78 3.66 -15.48 -4.97
C PRO A 78 2.77 -15.39 -6.23
N GLU A 79 1.45 -15.47 -6.08
CA GLU A 79 0.43 -15.37 -7.14
C GLU A 79 0.36 -13.96 -7.74
N ASP A 80 0.80 -12.94 -7.02
CA ASP A 80 0.88 -11.56 -7.51
C ASP A 80 1.70 -11.44 -8.79
N ARG A 81 2.69 -12.32 -9.01
CA ARG A 81 3.48 -12.33 -10.24
C ARG A 81 2.61 -12.58 -11.47
N ASP A 82 1.79 -13.60 -11.42
CA ASP A 82 0.96 -14.00 -12.57
C ASP A 82 -0.11 -12.96 -12.85
N LEU A 83 -0.68 -12.34 -11.79
CA LEU A 83 -1.59 -11.20 -11.89
C LEU A 83 -0.88 -9.98 -12.53
N ARG A 84 0.30 -9.60 -12.03
CA ARG A 84 1.12 -8.51 -12.57
C ARG A 84 1.40 -8.72 -14.06
N ASP A 85 1.86 -9.91 -14.40
CA ASP A 85 2.27 -10.24 -15.77
C ASP A 85 1.06 -10.27 -16.72
N ALA A 86 -0.12 -10.71 -16.25
CA ALA A 86 -1.37 -10.64 -17.01
C ALA A 86 -1.82 -9.18 -17.25
N ILE A 87 -1.73 -8.32 -16.25
CA ILE A 87 -2.03 -6.89 -16.37
C ILE A 87 -1.04 -6.19 -17.32
N ASN A 88 0.25 -6.49 -17.21
CA ASN A 88 1.31 -5.86 -18.02
C ASN A 88 1.16 -6.17 -19.52
N ARG A 89 0.75 -7.40 -19.87
CA ARG A 89 0.49 -7.76 -21.29
C ARG A 89 -0.91 -7.34 -21.77
N GLY A 90 -1.71 -6.68 -20.92
CA GLY A 90 -3.05 -6.19 -21.28
C GLY A 90 -4.13 -7.26 -21.33
N ALA A 91 -3.89 -8.45 -20.78
CA ALA A 91 -4.88 -9.54 -20.71
C ALA A 91 -5.95 -9.29 -19.65
N LEU A 92 -5.62 -8.50 -18.61
CA LEU A 92 -6.53 -8.13 -17.54
C LEU A 92 -6.46 -6.62 -17.29
N PRO A 93 -7.59 -5.95 -17.01
CA PRO A 93 -7.59 -4.60 -16.46
C PRO A 93 -7.14 -4.65 -14.99
N GLY A 94 -6.30 -3.69 -14.60
CA GLY A 94 -5.80 -3.56 -13.23
C GLY A 94 -4.78 -2.44 -13.10
N PRO A 95 -4.38 -2.05 -11.89
CA PRO A 95 -3.33 -1.07 -11.66
C PRO A 95 -1.98 -1.61 -12.15
N ARG A 96 -1.00 -0.73 -12.35
CA ARG A 96 0.40 -1.15 -12.46
C ARG A 96 0.78 -1.79 -11.15
N LEU A 97 1.20 -3.05 -11.18
CA LEU A 97 1.43 -3.85 -10.00
C LEU A 97 2.93 -4.07 -9.78
N LEU A 98 3.40 -3.75 -8.56
CA LEU A 98 4.68 -4.20 -8.03
C LEU A 98 4.41 -5.23 -6.93
N THR A 99 5.30 -6.22 -6.77
CA THR A 99 5.08 -7.28 -5.78
C THR A 99 6.36 -7.75 -5.12
N SER A 100 6.22 -8.19 -3.85
CA SER A 100 7.30 -8.83 -3.09
C SER A 100 7.37 -10.35 -3.30
N LEU A 101 6.35 -10.97 -3.87
CA LEU A 101 6.21 -12.42 -4.09
C LEU A 101 6.28 -13.27 -2.81
N GLY A 102 6.30 -12.64 -1.67
CA GLY A 102 6.42 -13.26 -0.36
C GLY A 102 6.89 -12.27 0.68
N SER A 103 7.05 -12.75 1.91
CA SER A 103 7.54 -11.94 3.01
C SER A 103 8.53 -12.74 3.86
N LEU A 104 9.36 -12.04 4.63
CA LEU A 104 10.31 -12.61 5.58
C LEU A 104 10.02 -12.11 6.99
N SER A 105 10.24 -12.96 7.97
CA SER A 105 10.05 -12.68 9.39
C SER A 105 11.21 -13.27 10.20
N GLU A 106 11.16 -13.16 11.51
CA GLU A 106 12.11 -13.82 12.42
C GLU A 106 12.19 -15.34 12.18
N ALA A 107 11.06 -15.98 11.87
CA ALA A 107 10.98 -17.41 11.57
C ALA A 107 11.60 -17.78 10.21
N SER A 108 11.97 -16.80 9.41
CA SER A 108 12.61 -17.05 8.10
C SER A 108 14.04 -17.53 8.21
N GLY A 109 14.65 -17.51 9.39
CA GLY A 109 15.95 -18.10 9.67
C GLY A 109 17.03 -17.11 10.07
N THR A 110 18.28 -17.56 10.01
CA THR A 110 19.47 -16.76 10.31
C THR A 110 19.67 -15.59 9.32
N PRO A 111 20.51 -14.60 9.65
CA PRO A 111 20.85 -13.52 8.72
C PRO A 111 21.30 -14.01 7.33
N ASP A 112 22.11 -15.08 7.26
CA ASP A 112 22.58 -15.64 5.98
C ASP A 112 21.47 -16.33 5.19
N GLU A 113 20.56 -17.03 5.87
CA GLU A 113 19.38 -17.61 5.24
C GLU A 113 18.43 -16.53 4.72
N LEU A 114 18.29 -15.41 5.43
CA LEU A 114 17.53 -14.24 4.96
C LEU A 114 18.15 -13.65 3.67
N ARG A 115 19.48 -13.48 3.61
CA ARG A 115 20.18 -13.06 2.38
C ARG A 115 19.88 -14.01 1.22
N ALA A 116 19.96 -15.33 1.46
CA ALA A 116 19.65 -16.31 0.44
C ALA A 116 18.20 -16.24 -0.06
N LYS A 117 17.23 -16.03 0.84
CA LYS A 117 15.81 -15.86 0.51
C LYS A 117 15.56 -14.56 -0.27
N VAL A 118 16.22 -13.45 0.08
CA VAL A 118 16.15 -12.19 -0.68
C VAL A 118 16.64 -12.39 -2.11
N ARG A 119 17.78 -13.10 -2.31
CA ARG A 119 18.25 -13.49 -3.66
C ARG A 119 17.22 -14.34 -4.40
N ALA A 120 16.59 -15.29 -3.73
CA ALA A 120 15.57 -16.14 -4.34
C ALA A 120 14.33 -15.35 -4.77
N PHE A 121 13.86 -14.37 -3.96
CA PHE A 121 12.77 -13.49 -4.37
C PHE A 121 13.14 -12.64 -5.59
N LYS A 122 14.35 -12.08 -5.62
CA LYS A 122 14.85 -11.34 -6.79
C LYS A 122 14.87 -12.22 -8.05
N ALA A 123 15.40 -13.43 -7.93
CA ALA A 123 15.47 -14.37 -9.05
C ALA A 123 14.08 -14.79 -9.59
N ARG A 124 13.06 -14.78 -8.71
CA ARG A 124 11.65 -15.03 -9.08
C ARG A 124 10.95 -13.80 -9.66
N GLY A 125 11.61 -12.64 -9.68
CA GLY A 125 11.08 -11.41 -10.26
C GLY A 125 10.34 -10.51 -9.26
N ALA A 126 10.69 -10.56 -7.97
CA ALA A 126 10.19 -9.60 -6.99
C ALA A 126 10.68 -8.18 -7.33
N ASP A 127 9.78 -7.21 -7.17
CA ASP A 127 10.05 -5.77 -7.38
C ASP A 127 10.51 -5.09 -6.09
N VAL A 128 10.24 -5.73 -4.94
CA VAL A 128 10.44 -5.20 -3.59
C VAL A 128 10.59 -6.35 -2.60
N ILE A 129 11.22 -6.13 -1.45
CA ILE A 129 11.26 -7.09 -0.34
C ILE A 129 10.30 -6.62 0.76
N LYS A 130 9.51 -7.55 1.31
CA LYS A 130 8.63 -7.32 2.47
C LYS A 130 9.17 -8.06 3.69
N LEU A 131 9.35 -7.33 4.80
CA LEU A 131 9.72 -7.88 6.10
C LEU A 131 8.59 -7.67 7.12
N PHE A 132 8.49 -8.58 8.09
CA PHE A 132 7.68 -8.44 9.29
C PHE A 132 8.62 -8.35 10.49
N ALA A 133 8.97 -7.12 10.91
CA ALA A 133 9.88 -6.86 12.02
C ALA A 133 9.17 -6.89 13.38
N SER A 134 7.84 -6.83 13.40
CA SER A 134 7.03 -6.89 14.60
C SER A 134 5.87 -7.86 14.45
N LYS A 135 5.28 -8.25 15.57
CA LYS A 135 3.99 -8.93 15.61
C LYS A 135 2.91 -8.07 14.96
N SER A 136 1.81 -8.71 14.54
CA SER A 136 0.59 -8.00 14.18
C SER A 136 0.08 -7.17 15.37
N ILE A 137 -0.69 -6.11 15.08
CA ILE A 137 -1.38 -5.36 16.12
C ILE A 137 -2.34 -6.24 16.94
N ARG A 138 -2.88 -7.30 16.34
CA ARG A 138 -3.70 -8.31 17.02
C ARG A 138 -2.97 -9.04 18.14
N ASP A 139 -1.65 -9.10 18.05
CA ASP A 139 -0.74 -9.77 19.01
C ASP A 139 0.15 -8.76 19.75
N GLY A 140 -0.27 -7.47 19.80
CA GLY A 140 0.37 -6.41 20.57
C GLY A 140 1.54 -5.69 19.89
N GLY A 141 1.90 -6.03 18.65
CA GLY A 141 2.81 -5.23 17.80
C GLY A 141 4.29 -5.21 18.19
N GLY A 142 4.73 -5.99 19.20
CA GLY A 142 6.12 -6.00 19.68
C GLY A 142 7.13 -6.51 18.65
N GLN A 143 8.40 -6.07 18.74
CA GLN A 143 9.48 -6.48 17.83
C GLN A 143 9.71 -8.00 17.87
N THR A 144 10.00 -8.58 16.71
CA THR A 144 10.29 -10.00 16.55
C THR A 144 11.63 -10.24 15.84
N MET A 145 11.90 -9.57 14.72
CA MET A 145 13.18 -9.71 14.04
C MET A 145 14.30 -9.04 14.83
N THR A 146 15.47 -9.69 14.85
CA THR A 146 16.69 -9.10 15.41
C THR A 146 17.27 -8.04 14.49
N ASP A 147 18.06 -7.12 15.04
CA ASP A 147 18.77 -6.11 14.26
C ASP A 147 19.65 -6.73 13.18
N ALA A 148 20.33 -7.85 13.48
CA ALA A 148 21.15 -8.59 12.52
C ALA A 148 20.34 -9.17 11.35
N GLN A 149 19.13 -9.66 11.61
CA GLN A 149 18.23 -10.14 10.55
C GLN A 149 17.77 -9.00 9.66
N LEU A 150 17.37 -7.86 10.25
CA LEU A 150 16.96 -6.67 9.51
C LEU A 150 18.10 -6.14 8.66
N GLN A 151 19.30 -5.98 9.25
CA GLN A 151 20.48 -5.52 8.53
C GLN A 151 20.80 -6.43 7.33
N ALA A 152 20.79 -7.76 7.54
CA ALA A 152 21.09 -8.72 6.49
C ALA A 152 20.10 -8.63 5.32
N ALA A 153 18.80 -8.52 5.61
CA ALA A 153 17.77 -8.46 4.57
C ALA A 153 17.80 -7.11 3.82
N CYS A 154 18.02 -5.98 4.51
CA CYS A 154 18.07 -4.66 3.88
C CYS A 154 19.33 -4.49 3.03
N ASP A 155 20.51 -4.88 3.53
CA ASP A 155 21.77 -4.83 2.78
C ASP A 155 21.70 -5.67 1.49
N GLU A 156 21.20 -6.90 1.59
CA GLU A 156 21.08 -7.79 0.44
C GLU A 156 20.05 -7.24 -0.58
N GLY A 157 18.91 -6.73 -0.10
CA GLY A 157 17.93 -6.07 -0.94
C GLY A 157 18.54 -4.92 -1.74
N HIS A 158 19.28 -4.04 -1.08
CA HIS A 158 19.95 -2.91 -1.72
C HIS A 158 21.05 -3.34 -2.69
N THR A 159 21.84 -4.34 -2.34
CA THR A 159 22.86 -4.94 -3.24
C THR A 159 22.24 -5.41 -4.55
N LEU A 160 21.01 -5.91 -4.50
CA LEU A 160 20.25 -6.38 -5.66
C LEU A 160 19.39 -5.30 -6.33
N GLY A 161 19.50 -4.04 -5.89
CA GLY A 161 18.72 -2.90 -6.40
C GLY A 161 17.26 -2.90 -5.99
N LEU A 162 16.86 -3.71 -5.01
CA LEU A 162 15.50 -3.76 -4.47
C LEU A 162 15.32 -2.79 -3.31
N ARG A 163 14.10 -2.27 -3.18
CA ARG A 163 13.65 -1.57 -1.97
C ARG A 163 13.21 -2.60 -0.93
N VAL A 164 13.29 -2.23 0.35
CA VAL A 164 12.87 -3.07 1.47
C VAL A 164 11.84 -2.35 2.30
N LEU A 165 10.65 -2.93 2.41
CA LEU A 165 9.50 -2.45 3.17
C LEU A 165 9.31 -3.29 4.43
N VAL A 166 9.04 -2.64 5.54
CA VAL A 166 9.01 -3.29 6.86
C VAL A 166 7.71 -3.02 7.59
N HIS A 167 6.94 -4.08 7.85
CA HIS A 167 5.85 -4.04 8.82
C HIS A 167 6.44 -3.86 10.22
N ALA A 168 6.16 -2.75 10.88
CA ALA A 168 6.63 -2.44 12.22
C ALA A 168 5.63 -1.56 12.97
N HIS A 169 5.08 -2.05 14.08
CA HIS A 169 4.22 -1.28 14.97
C HIS A 169 4.99 -0.65 16.13
N ALA A 170 5.85 -1.44 16.79
CA ALA A 170 6.62 -1.01 17.95
C ALA A 170 7.75 -0.03 17.56
N ALA A 171 8.00 0.96 18.41
CA ALA A 171 9.04 1.97 18.18
C ALA A 171 10.44 1.36 18.04
N GLU A 172 10.76 0.33 18.82
CA GLU A 172 12.02 -0.40 18.75
C GLU A 172 12.18 -1.13 17.42
N ALA A 173 11.12 -1.79 16.89
CA ALA A 173 11.15 -2.44 15.60
C ALA A 173 11.34 -1.43 14.44
N MET A 174 10.67 -0.28 14.53
CA MET A 174 10.86 0.83 13.58
C MET A 174 12.30 1.33 13.63
N LYS A 175 12.84 1.60 14.85
CA LYS A 175 14.21 2.08 15.05
C LYS A 175 15.24 1.11 14.48
N ALA A 176 15.07 -0.19 14.74
CA ALA A 176 15.94 -1.24 14.21
C ALA A 176 15.92 -1.28 12.68
N ALA A 177 14.74 -1.24 12.05
CA ALA A 177 14.59 -1.24 10.60
C ALA A 177 15.17 0.02 9.95
N VAL A 178 14.97 1.21 10.54
CA VAL A 178 15.54 2.48 10.06
C VAL A 178 17.06 2.49 10.17
N ASN A 179 17.62 1.97 11.27
CA ASN A 179 19.08 1.84 11.46
C ASN A 179 19.68 0.84 10.47
N ALA A 180 18.98 -0.24 10.14
CA ALA A 180 19.36 -1.20 9.10
C ALA A 180 19.28 -0.62 7.69
N GLY A 181 18.83 0.64 7.52
CA GLY A 181 18.74 1.32 6.25
C GLY A 181 17.54 0.94 5.38
N CYS A 182 16.54 0.23 5.92
CA CYS A 182 15.35 -0.15 5.17
C CYS A 182 14.60 1.09 4.63
N ASP A 183 13.98 1.00 3.45
CA ASP A 183 13.47 2.16 2.71
C ASP A 183 12.15 2.72 3.24
N GLN A 184 11.27 1.85 3.74
CA GLN A 184 9.91 2.23 4.13
C GLN A 184 9.40 1.42 5.31
N ILE A 185 8.76 2.11 6.25
CA ILE A 185 8.04 1.51 7.39
C ILE A 185 6.54 1.52 7.09
N GLU A 186 5.87 0.40 7.34
CA GLU A 186 4.43 0.25 7.29
C GLU A 186 3.85 0.33 8.71
N HIS A 187 2.69 0.95 8.84
CA HIS A 187 1.89 1.11 10.06
C HIS A 187 2.45 2.12 11.06
N GLY A 188 3.44 1.76 11.83
CA GLY A 188 4.08 2.67 12.81
C GLY A 188 3.15 3.14 13.94
N ILE A 189 2.16 2.34 14.38
CA ILE A 189 1.13 2.76 15.34
C ILE A 189 1.71 3.29 16.66
N PHE A 190 2.82 2.70 17.14
CA PHE A 190 3.48 3.10 18.37
C PHE A 190 4.72 3.98 18.14
N ALA A 191 4.75 4.72 17.02
CA ALA A 191 5.85 5.61 16.69
C ALA A 191 6.08 6.68 17.77
N THR A 192 7.31 6.77 18.29
CA THR A 192 7.75 7.85 19.17
C THR A 192 8.31 9.02 18.36
N ASP A 193 8.40 10.21 18.96
CA ASP A 193 9.00 11.38 18.30
C ASP A 193 10.48 11.11 17.95
N GLU A 194 11.22 10.39 18.81
CA GLU A 194 12.60 9.98 18.55
C GLU A 194 12.72 9.19 17.23
N VAL A 195 11.86 8.18 17.06
CA VAL A 195 11.87 7.34 15.85
C VAL A 195 11.46 8.13 14.61
N LEU A 196 10.45 8.99 14.73
CA LEU A 196 10.03 9.85 13.61
C LEU A 196 11.16 10.82 13.20
N GLN A 197 11.89 11.41 14.14
CA GLN A 197 13.05 12.23 13.84
C GLN A 197 14.20 11.42 13.21
N LEU A 198 14.43 10.20 13.66
CA LEU A 198 15.42 9.30 13.03
C LEU A 198 15.02 8.99 11.58
N MET A 199 13.71 8.73 11.30
CA MET A 199 13.22 8.54 9.94
C MET A 199 13.44 9.77 9.05
N VAL A 200 13.23 10.98 9.59
CA VAL A 200 13.52 12.23 8.87
C VAL A 200 15.01 12.31 8.52
N GLN A 201 15.89 12.05 9.48
CA GLN A 201 17.36 12.09 9.28
C GLN A 201 17.84 11.07 8.24
N LYS A 202 17.26 9.87 8.24
CA LYS A 202 17.62 8.78 7.33
C LYS A 202 16.88 8.87 5.98
N GLY A 203 15.84 9.69 5.87
CA GLY A 203 15.01 9.82 4.68
C GLY A 203 14.08 8.64 4.43
N THR A 204 13.82 7.83 5.46
CA THR A 204 12.93 6.66 5.41
C THR A 204 11.47 7.09 5.24
N TYR A 205 10.73 6.40 4.38
CA TYR A 205 9.30 6.65 4.17
C TYR A 205 8.47 5.99 5.27
N LEU A 206 7.32 6.61 5.60
CA LEU A 206 6.30 6.02 6.48
C LEU A 206 4.98 5.92 5.74
N SER A 207 4.39 4.74 5.79
CA SER A 207 3.05 4.44 5.24
C SER A 207 2.10 4.06 6.40
N PRO A 208 1.52 5.04 7.11
CA PRO A 208 0.56 4.77 8.18
C PRO A 208 -0.82 4.53 7.59
N GLN A 209 -1.64 3.70 8.24
CA GLN A 209 -3.05 3.51 7.92
C GLN A 209 -3.92 4.31 8.88
N CYS A 210 -4.93 5.01 8.34
CA CYS A 210 -5.83 5.84 9.14
C CYS A 210 -6.99 5.03 9.70
N GLY A 211 -7.71 4.30 8.87
CA GLY A 211 -8.89 3.64 9.36
C GLY A 211 -9.50 2.55 8.46
N LEU A 212 -9.18 2.53 7.17
CA LEU A 212 -9.81 1.58 6.25
C LEU A 212 -9.62 0.13 6.69
N VAL A 213 -8.38 -0.29 6.95
CA VAL A 213 -8.06 -1.68 7.26
C VAL A 213 -8.73 -2.14 8.55
N PHE A 214 -8.74 -1.32 9.60
CA PHE A 214 -9.40 -1.64 10.88
C PHE A 214 -10.91 -1.76 10.70
N ARG A 215 -11.57 -0.76 10.09
CA ARG A 215 -13.01 -0.79 9.81
C ARG A 215 -13.38 -2.00 8.96
N ASN A 216 -12.58 -2.30 7.94
CA ASN A 216 -12.82 -3.46 7.09
C ASN A 216 -12.81 -4.78 7.86
N TYR A 217 -11.85 -4.98 8.78
CA TYR A 217 -11.80 -6.17 9.61
C TYR A 217 -13.02 -6.25 10.56
N LEU A 218 -13.40 -5.14 11.17
CA LEU A 218 -14.54 -5.08 12.11
C LEU A 218 -15.87 -5.29 11.39
N ASP A 219 -16.09 -4.63 10.25
CA ASP A 219 -17.28 -4.78 9.41
C ASP A 219 -17.46 -6.22 8.89
N ASN A 220 -16.35 -6.89 8.60
CA ASN A 220 -16.30 -8.25 8.07
C ASN A 220 -15.90 -9.30 9.13
N ARG A 221 -16.05 -9.00 10.44
CA ARG A 221 -15.61 -9.88 11.53
C ARG A 221 -16.02 -11.32 11.33
N ALA A 222 -17.29 -11.58 10.98
CA ALA A 222 -17.80 -12.93 10.79
C ALA A 222 -17.07 -13.72 9.69
N LYS A 223 -16.52 -13.02 8.68
CA LYS A 223 -15.79 -13.65 7.57
C LYS A 223 -14.35 -14.04 7.95
N TYR A 224 -13.77 -13.37 8.93
CA TYR A 224 -12.41 -13.63 9.41
C TYR A 224 -12.37 -14.51 10.67
N GLN A 225 -13.41 -14.44 11.52
CA GLN A 225 -13.45 -15.07 12.84
C GLN A 225 -13.02 -16.54 12.80
N GLY A 226 -12.05 -16.91 13.66
CA GLY A 226 -11.55 -18.28 13.82
C GLY A 226 -10.44 -18.66 12.83
N ILE A 227 -9.96 -17.74 12.00
CA ILE A 227 -8.85 -17.98 11.07
C ILE A 227 -7.58 -17.32 11.67
N GLY A 228 -6.55 -18.12 11.99
CA GLY A 228 -5.31 -17.63 12.60
C GLY A 228 -5.58 -16.82 13.87
N ASN A 229 -5.02 -15.62 13.97
CA ASN A 229 -5.21 -14.70 15.10
C ASN A 229 -6.43 -13.76 14.97
N TYR A 230 -7.35 -14.02 14.03
CA TYR A 230 -8.65 -13.35 13.96
C TYR A 230 -9.63 -14.00 14.95
N ASN A 231 -9.41 -13.77 16.23
CA ASN A 231 -10.23 -14.21 17.35
C ASN A 231 -10.71 -13.01 18.18
N ASP A 232 -11.47 -13.22 19.22
CA ASP A 232 -12.06 -12.13 20.01
C ASP A 232 -11.00 -11.21 20.61
N VAL A 233 -9.85 -11.73 21.04
CA VAL A 233 -8.74 -10.93 21.54
C VAL A 233 -8.16 -10.05 20.42
N GLY A 234 -7.91 -10.64 19.25
CA GLY A 234 -7.38 -9.91 18.10
C GLY A 234 -8.33 -8.82 17.61
N PHE A 235 -9.65 -9.08 17.55
CA PHE A 235 -10.64 -8.06 17.20
C PHE A 235 -10.71 -6.94 18.22
N LYS A 236 -10.65 -7.25 19.52
CA LYS A 236 -10.57 -6.24 20.58
C LYS A 236 -9.33 -5.37 20.42
N SER A 237 -8.16 -5.97 20.16
CA SER A 237 -6.94 -5.21 19.90
C SER A 237 -7.05 -4.30 18.69
N MET A 238 -7.75 -4.70 17.62
CA MET A 238 -8.01 -3.85 16.46
C MET A 238 -8.96 -2.68 16.78
N GLU A 239 -10.02 -2.92 17.53
CA GLU A 239 -10.95 -1.88 18.02
C GLU A 239 -10.20 -0.80 18.83
N GLU A 240 -9.36 -1.23 19.77
CA GLU A 240 -8.52 -0.35 20.62
C GLU A 240 -7.44 0.38 19.82
N SER A 241 -6.95 -0.21 18.74
CA SER A 241 -5.87 0.35 17.91
C SER A 241 -6.35 1.32 16.84
N MET A 242 -7.61 1.26 16.44
CA MET A 242 -8.14 2.15 15.40
C MET A 242 -7.99 3.65 15.76
N PRO A 243 -8.36 4.12 16.95
CA PRO A 243 -8.12 5.52 17.33
C PRO A 243 -6.63 5.88 17.41
N LEU A 244 -5.77 4.91 17.75
CA LEU A 244 -4.33 5.11 17.75
C LEU A 244 -3.79 5.30 16.32
N GLY A 245 -4.31 4.57 15.33
CA GLY A 245 -3.98 4.77 13.92
C GLY A 245 -4.30 6.18 13.44
N ILE A 246 -5.50 6.68 13.74
CA ILE A 246 -5.91 8.07 13.44
C ILE A 246 -4.98 9.08 14.12
N ALA A 247 -4.67 8.87 15.41
CA ALA A 247 -3.75 9.72 16.16
C ALA A 247 -2.33 9.69 15.59
N THR A 248 -1.87 8.52 15.14
CA THR A 248 -0.58 8.36 14.47
C THR A 248 -0.52 9.17 13.18
N VAL A 249 -1.53 9.06 12.31
CA VAL A 249 -1.60 9.87 11.08
C VAL A 249 -1.56 11.37 11.42
N ARG A 250 -2.31 11.82 12.42
CA ARG A 250 -2.27 13.22 12.88
C ARG A 250 -0.87 13.63 13.34
N LYS A 251 -0.20 12.79 14.13
CA LYS A 251 1.15 13.03 14.64
C LYS A 251 2.18 13.13 13.51
N VAL A 252 2.18 12.16 12.59
CA VAL A 252 3.18 12.11 11.52
C VAL A 252 3.00 13.22 10.50
N THR A 253 1.77 13.67 10.26
CA THR A 253 1.46 14.83 9.41
C THR A 253 2.10 16.12 9.96
N HIS A 254 2.20 16.26 11.29
CA HIS A 254 2.85 17.41 11.93
C HIS A 254 4.37 17.23 12.11
N THR A 255 4.94 16.09 11.73
CA THR A 255 6.38 15.84 11.82
C THR A 255 7.09 16.43 10.59
N LYS A 256 7.67 17.61 10.74
CA LYS A 256 8.32 18.34 9.65
C LYS A 256 9.44 17.51 8.99
N GLY A 257 9.37 17.39 7.67
CA GLY A 257 10.37 16.67 6.87
C GLY A 257 10.18 15.17 6.78
N LEU A 258 9.20 14.58 7.50
CA LEU A 258 8.88 13.17 7.38
C LEU A 258 8.19 12.88 6.03
N LYS A 259 8.64 11.84 5.35
CA LYS A 259 8.08 11.40 4.07
C LYS A 259 6.91 10.44 4.31
N VAL A 260 5.68 10.98 4.34
CA VAL A 260 4.46 10.20 4.59
C VAL A 260 3.79 9.84 3.27
N VAL A 261 3.77 8.55 2.93
CA VAL A 261 3.15 8.02 1.70
C VAL A 261 1.80 7.37 1.98
N PHE A 262 1.03 7.16 0.92
CA PHE A 262 -0.28 6.54 0.98
C PHE A 262 -0.19 5.04 0.74
N GLY A 263 -0.50 4.25 1.77
CA GLY A 263 -0.71 2.81 1.70
C GLY A 263 -1.87 2.43 2.58
N THR A 264 -2.75 1.58 2.07
CA THR A 264 -4.03 1.26 2.73
C THR A 264 -3.99 -0.02 3.54
N ASP A 265 -3.06 -0.91 3.24
CA ASP A 265 -3.11 -2.31 3.69
C ASP A 265 -4.44 -2.99 3.29
N ALA A 266 -4.93 -2.67 2.06
CA ALA A 266 -6.18 -3.23 1.58
C ALA A 266 -6.09 -4.74 1.45
N VAL A 267 -6.97 -5.42 2.18
CA VAL A 267 -7.14 -6.87 2.29
C VAL A 267 -8.51 -7.28 1.77
N ALA A 268 -8.90 -8.55 1.91
CA ALA A 268 -10.24 -9.04 1.53
C ALA A 268 -11.36 -8.11 2.06
N GLY A 269 -12.25 -7.66 1.17
CA GLY A 269 -13.34 -6.72 1.47
C GLY A 269 -12.97 -5.24 1.43
N ALA A 270 -11.68 -4.88 1.34
CA ALA A 270 -11.24 -3.49 1.28
C ALA A 270 -10.92 -3.00 -0.15
N HIS A 271 -10.72 -3.91 -1.10
CA HIS A 271 -10.39 -3.57 -2.48
C HIS A 271 -11.49 -2.74 -3.14
N GLY A 272 -11.10 -1.68 -3.85
CA GLY A 272 -12.05 -0.70 -4.41
C GLY A 272 -12.50 0.38 -3.42
N ARG A 273 -12.15 0.25 -2.13
CA ARG A 273 -12.41 1.24 -1.07
C ARG A 273 -11.15 1.98 -0.62
N ASN A 274 -10.04 1.83 -1.34
CA ASN A 274 -8.73 2.37 -0.96
C ASN A 274 -8.79 3.85 -0.58
N VAL A 275 -9.57 4.66 -1.31
CA VAL A 275 -9.72 6.10 -1.05
C VAL A 275 -10.32 6.45 0.30
N GLU A 276 -10.99 5.49 0.99
CA GLU A 276 -11.53 5.71 2.33
C GLU A 276 -10.42 6.03 3.34
N ASP A 277 -9.20 5.49 3.15
CA ASP A 277 -8.08 5.83 4.02
C ASP A 277 -7.60 7.27 3.80
N LEU A 278 -7.59 7.78 2.54
CA LEU A 278 -7.32 9.20 2.26
C LEU A 278 -8.39 10.10 2.87
N ILE A 279 -9.67 9.72 2.75
CA ILE A 279 -10.79 10.48 3.34
C ILE A 279 -10.64 10.51 4.87
N CYS A 280 -10.28 9.39 5.51
CA CYS A 280 -9.98 9.33 6.94
C CYS A 280 -8.82 10.25 7.32
N ARG A 281 -7.71 10.22 6.57
CA ARG A 281 -6.54 11.07 6.82
C ARG A 281 -6.91 12.55 6.80
N ILE A 282 -7.73 12.98 5.84
CA ILE A 282 -8.16 14.37 5.70
C ILE A 282 -9.18 14.74 6.77
N ASN A 283 -10.28 13.98 6.89
CA ASN A 283 -11.44 14.38 7.67
C ASN A 283 -11.31 14.07 9.16
N GLU A 284 -10.62 12.98 9.53
CA GLU A 284 -10.52 12.53 10.93
C GLU A 284 -9.14 12.81 11.53
N ALA A 285 -8.07 12.60 10.78
CA ALA A 285 -6.72 12.90 11.25
C ALA A 285 -6.31 14.36 11.03
N GLY A 286 -7.02 15.11 10.16
CA GLY A 286 -6.74 16.52 9.90
C GLY A 286 -5.54 16.77 8.99
N GLN A 287 -5.16 15.78 8.18
CA GLN A 287 -4.11 15.97 7.19
C GLN A 287 -4.58 16.96 6.10
N PRO A 288 -3.79 18.00 5.76
CA PRO A 288 -4.15 18.91 4.67
C PRO A 288 -4.41 18.13 3.36
N PRO A 289 -5.52 18.40 2.64
CA PRO A 289 -5.90 17.62 1.46
C PRO A 289 -4.80 17.51 0.39
N LEU A 290 -4.09 18.61 0.11
CA LEU A 290 -3.00 18.61 -0.88
C LEU A 290 -1.81 17.76 -0.42
N GLU A 291 -1.51 17.70 0.87
CA GLU A 291 -0.46 16.84 1.41
C GLU A 291 -0.86 15.36 1.34
N ALA A 292 -2.11 15.03 1.65
CA ALA A 292 -2.64 13.68 1.51
C ALA A 292 -2.57 13.19 0.04
N LEU A 293 -3.00 14.03 -0.90
CA LEU A 293 -2.92 13.75 -2.33
C LEU A 293 -1.46 13.66 -2.83
N HIS A 294 -0.57 14.51 -2.33
CA HIS A 294 0.87 14.44 -2.64
C HIS A 294 1.46 13.11 -2.16
N GLY A 295 1.08 12.66 -0.96
CA GLY A 295 1.44 11.35 -0.41
C GLY A 295 0.94 10.16 -1.25
N ALA A 296 -0.18 10.34 -1.96
CA ALA A 296 -0.80 9.34 -2.83
C ALA A 296 -0.42 9.48 -4.33
N THR A 297 0.43 10.43 -4.67
CA THR A 297 0.85 10.69 -6.06
C THR A 297 2.36 10.85 -6.16
N THR A 298 2.85 12.08 -6.14
CA THR A 298 4.27 12.40 -6.39
C THR A 298 5.20 11.74 -5.37
N LEU A 299 4.90 11.83 -4.08
CA LEU A 299 5.76 11.25 -3.04
C LEU A 299 5.71 9.71 -3.06
N ALA A 300 4.53 9.13 -3.32
CA ALA A 300 4.41 7.69 -3.52
C ALA A 300 5.22 7.23 -4.74
N ALA A 301 5.16 7.95 -5.88
CA ALA A 301 5.98 7.64 -7.05
C ALA A 301 7.48 7.70 -6.74
N GLN A 302 7.93 8.67 -5.92
CA GLN A 302 9.32 8.75 -5.44
C GLN A 302 9.68 7.53 -4.59
N SER A 303 8.80 7.12 -3.65
CA SER A 303 9.04 5.95 -2.81
C SER A 303 9.13 4.66 -3.63
N LEU A 304 8.42 4.58 -4.76
CA LEU A 304 8.48 3.46 -5.70
C LEU A 304 9.68 3.52 -6.66
N ARG A 305 10.47 4.61 -6.66
CA ARG A 305 11.52 4.91 -7.64
C ARG A 305 10.96 5.01 -9.07
N LEU A 306 9.73 5.53 -9.22
CA LEU A 306 9.00 5.71 -10.50
C LEU A 306 8.67 7.18 -10.78
N ALA A 307 9.28 8.13 -10.07
CA ALA A 307 8.98 9.55 -10.18
C ALA A 307 9.29 10.16 -11.57
N ASP A 308 10.16 9.51 -12.35
CA ASP A 308 10.48 9.92 -13.73
C ASP A 308 9.33 9.62 -14.72
N SER A 309 8.36 8.82 -14.30
CA SER A 309 7.26 8.37 -15.17
C SER A 309 5.86 8.56 -14.58
N LEU A 310 5.71 8.67 -13.27
CA LEU A 310 4.43 8.65 -12.55
C LEU A 310 4.32 9.77 -11.52
N GLY A 311 3.09 9.97 -11.03
CA GLY A 311 2.78 10.81 -9.87
C GLY A 311 2.65 12.30 -10.16
N THR A 312 2.82 12.74 -11.43
CA THR A 312 2.72 14.15 -11.82
C THR A 312 2.08 14.27 -13.22
N LEU A 313 1.24 15.29 -13.41
CA LEU A 313 0.70 15.63 -14.72
C LEU A 313 1.67 16.57 -15.45
N ALA A 314 2.57 15.99 -16.23
CA ALA A 314 3.58 16.74 -16.97
C ALA A 314 3.86 16.08 -18.34
N PRO A 315 4.40 16.85 -19.33
CA PRO A 315 4.83 16.26 -20.59
C PRO A 315 5.85 15.12 -20.36
N ARG A 316 5.72 14.05 -21.12
CA ARG A 316 6.54 12.82 -21.09
C ARG A 316 6.30 11.90 -19.90
N MET A 317 5.42 12.24 -18.96
CA MET A 317 4.92 11.31 -17.96
C MET A 317 3.93 10.34 -18.56
N LEU A 318 3.77 9.16 -17.96
CA LEU A 318 2.71 8.24 -18.34
C LEU A 318 1.35 8.88 -18.06
N ALA A 319 0.41 8.68 -18.99
CA ALA A 319 -0.95 9.21 -18.84
C ALA A 319 -1.77 8.34 -17.88
N ASP A 320 -1.41 8.41 -16.60
CA ASP A 320 -2.16 7.85 -15.50
C ASP A 320 -2.95 9.00 -14.86
N LEU A 321 -4.26 9.03 -15.09
CA LEU A 321 -5.15 10.16 -14.79
C LEU A 321 -6.39 9.66 -14.05
N VAL A 322 -6.85 10.47 -13.09
CA VAL A 322 -8.11 10.22 -12.37
C VAL A 322 -8.89 11.54 -12.28
N ALA A 323 -10.21 11.49 -12.52
CA ALA A 323 -11.07 12.62 -12.28
C ALA A 323 -12.21 12.28 -11.30
N VAL A 324 -12.45 13.24 -10.38
CA VAL A 324 -13.55 13.22 -9.43
C VAL A 324 -14.37 14.49 -9.58
N PRO A 325 -15.69 14.49 -9.23
CA PRO A 325 -16.51 15.69 -9.36
C PRO A 325 -16.10 16.77 -8.34
N GLY A 326 -16.15 18.02 -8.78
CA GLY A 326 -15.93 19.19 -7.93
C GLY A 326 -14.47 19.40 -7.51
N ASP A 327 -14.30 20.00 -6.33
CA ASP A 327 -13.00 20.34 -5.72
C ASP A 327 -12.69 19.39 -4.56
N VAL A 328 -11.81 18.42 -4.79
CA VAL A 328 -11.39 17.42 -3.81
C VAL A 328 -10.69 18.02 -2.57
N THR A 329 -10.16 19.23 -2.69
CA THR A 329 -9.50 19.91 -1.55
C THR A 329 -10.50 20.49 -0.57
N ARG A 330 -11.76 20.67 -0.99
CA ARG A 330 -12.87 21.15 -0.16
C ARG A 330 -13.78 20.02 0.31
N ASP A 331 -13.93 19.00 -0.52
CA ASP A 331 -14.74 17.81 -0.23
C ASP A 331 -13.96 16.54 -0.57
N ALA A 332 -13.23 16.01 0.41
CA ALA A 332 -12.47 14.76 0.24
C ALA A 332 -13.38 13.56 -0.12
N THR A 333 -14.68 13.61 0.23
CA THR A 333 -15.62 12.53 -0.11
C THR A 333 -15.88 12.41 -1.62
N ALA A 334 -15.50 13.42 -2.39
CA ALA A 334 -15.49 13.35 -3.86
C ALA A 334 -14.64 12.19 -4.40
N LEU A 335 -13.62 11.74 -3.64
CA LEU A 335 -12.80 10.58 -3.98
C LEU A 335 -13.61 9.28 -4.11
N ARG A 336 -14.77 9.17 -3.45
CA ARG A 336 -15.69 8.02 -3.62
C ARG A 336 -16.39 7.98 -4.97
N ARG A 337 -16.34 9.08 -5.72
CA ARG A 337 -17.10 9.27 -6.98
C ARG A 337 -16.14 9.43 -8.15
N VAL A 338 -15.10 8.60 -8.20
CA VAL A 338 -14.23 8.53 -9.39
C VAL A 338 -15.09 8.17 -10.59
N PHE A 339 -15.08 9.00 -11.63
CA PHE A 339 -15.86 8.77 -12.84
C PHE A 339 -14.99 8.68 -14.11
N PHE A 340 -13.71 8.96 -14.00
CA PHE A 340 -12.75 8.81 -15.08
C PHE A 340 -11.44 8.25 -14.54
N VAL A 341 -10.98 7.15 -15.11
CA VAL A 341 -9.69 6.53 -14.85
C VAL A 341 -9.01 6.28 -16.18
N MET A 342 -7.76 6.67 -16.28
CA MET A 342 -6.89 6.36 -17.41
C MET A 342 -5.57 5.83 -16.86
N LYS A 343 -5.11 4.70 -17.37
CA LYS A 343 -3.81 4.12 -17.03
C LYS A 343 -2.99 3.87 -18.30
N GLY A 344 -1.80 4.48 -18.39
CA GLY A 344 -0.93 4.36 -19.55
C GLY A 344 -1.58 4.84 -20.85
N GLY A 345 -2.48 5.84 -20.77
CA GLY A 345 -3.17 6.41 -21.91
C GLY A 345 -4.39 5.63 -22.41
N ARG A 346 -4.87 4.64 -21.65
CA ARG A 346 -6.02 3.78 -21.96
C ARG A 346 -6.99 3.75 -20.80
#